data_86e6210d12594d86278abfe1832b8008
#
_entry.id   86e6210d12594d86278abfe1832b8008
#
_cell.length_a   1.000
_cell.length_b   1.000
_cell.length_c   1.000
_cell.angle_alpha   90.00
_cell.angle_beta   90.00
_cell.angle_gamma   90.00
#
_symmetry.space_group_name_H-M   'P 1'
#
loop_
_entity.id
_entity.type
_entity.pdbx_description
1 polymer ?
#
loop_
_entity_poly.entity_id
_entity_poly.type
_entity_poly.pdbx_seq_one_letter_code
_entity_poly.pdbx_strand_id
1 'polypeptide(L)'
;LGPEPLDPPRLGGFLRVARLEDDQRALDAHRAAGRDYRVGSGGGRMRITMDRYEADWEMVARGWDCHVHAVGRPFRSATEAIHTLYDEDPKVDDQWLAPFVVLDDHGRPSPILDRDSVVFFNFRGDRAIEISRAFEDDDFPYFDRGRRPAVTYAGMMRYDGDLEVPKRYLVEPPAIDRTVGQYLALAGLRTFACSETQKFGHVTYFWNGNRSGYIDPTLETYVQIASDNVEFDTTPAMKVREITDEVIDLLRSGEYRFGRLNFPSGDMVGHTGNLGATIEAVDILDECMRRLVEVIRELDGVLVFTADHGNADIMYTESNGVRSVKT
;
A
#
# COMPACT_ATOMS: atom_id res chain seq x y z
N LEU A 1 23.33 -27.26 27.73
CA LEU A 1 23.58 -26.25 26.71
C LEU A 1 23.38 -26.89 25.35
N GLY A 2 22.17 -26.81 24.82
CA GLY A 2 21.86 -27.16 23.43
C GLY A 2 22.36 -26.09 22.49
N PRO A 3 22.61 -26.38 21.20
CA PRO A 3 23.06 -25.37 20.26
C PRO A 3 21.96 -24.31 20.09
N GLU A 4 22.36 -23.02 20.09
CA GLU A 4 21.48 -21.90 19.74
C GLU A 4 20.85 -22.17 18.36
N PRO A 5 19.56 -21.85 18.17
CA PRO A 5 18.96 -21.96 16.87
C PRO A 5 19.65 -20.97 15.92
N LEU A 6 20.27 -21.52 14.87
CA LEU A 6 20.80 -20.74 13.76
C LEU A 6 19.64 -19.93 13.15
N ASP A 7 19.79 -18.62 13.05
CA ASP A 7 18.87 -17.76 12.31
C ASP A 7 18.64 -18.35 10.90
N PRO A 8 17.39 -18.52 10.46
CA PRO A 8 17.14 -19.08 9.14
C PRO A 8 17.68 -18.15 8.05
N PRO A 9 18.34 -18.70 7.01
CA PRO A 9 18.80 -17.90 5.89
C PRO A 9 17.59 -17.22 5.22
N ARG A 10 17.71 -15.93 4.96
CA ARG A 10 16.67 -15.07 4.36
C ARG A 10 16.35 -15.52 2.92
N LEU A 11 15.44 -16.45 2.74
CA LEU A 11 15.00 -16.91 1.41
C LEU A 11 14.34 -15.78 0.60
N GLY A 12 13.68 -14.82 1.25
CA GLY A 12 13.09 -13.65 0.60
C GLY A 12 14.13 -12.76 -0.09
N GLY A 13 15.25 -12.45 0.58
CA GLY A 13 16.34 -11.66 0.02
C GLY A 13 17.02 -12.38 -1.15
N PHE A 14 17.22 -13.70 -1.07
CA PHE A 14 17.89 -14.48 -2.11
C PHE A 14 17.08 -14.53 -3.43
N LEU A 15 15.76 -14.73 -3.36
CA LEU A 15 14.89 -14.73 -4.54
C LEU A 15 14.78 -13.34 -5.19
N ARG A 16 14.85 -12.25 -4.40
CA ARG A 16 14.80 -10.87 -4.91
C ARG A 16 16.12 -10.45 -5.53
N VAL A 17 17.25 -10.84 -4.94
CA VAL A 17 18.57 -10.64 -5.55
C VAL A 17 18.67 -11.38 -6.88
N ALA A 18 18.18 -12.62 -6.98
CA ALA A 18 18.15 -13.36 -8.25
C ALA A 18 17.32 -12.66 -9.33
N ARG A 19 16.17 -12.05 -8.96
CA ARG A 19 15.38 -11.21 -9.90
C ARG A 19 16.14 -9.96 -10.35
N LEU A 20 16.81 -9.28 -9.43
CA LEU A 20 17.63 -8.12 -9.75
C LEU A 20 18.77 -8.46 -10.73
N GLU A 21 19.39 -9.63 -10.57
CA GLU A 21 20.41 -10.12 -11.50
C GLU A 21 19.81 -10.46 -12.88
N ASP A 22 18.57 -10.98 -12.93
CA ASP A 22 17.84 -11.21 -14.18
C ASP A 22 17.53 -9.88 -14.87
N ASP A 23 17.04 -8.89 -14.14
CA ASP A 23 16.79 -7.54 -14.64
C ASP A 23 18.07 -6.88 -15.15
N GLN A 24 19.17 -7.01 -14.41
CA GLN A 24 20.47 -6.48 -14.83
C GLN A 24 20.95 -7.16 -16.13
N ARG A 25 20.80 -8.49 -16.26
CA ARG A 25 21.12 -9.20 -17.51
C ARG A 25 20.29 -8.71 -18.70
N ALA A 26 19.00 -8.42 -18.47
CA ALA A 26 18.11 -7.86 -19.51
C ALA A 26 18.56 -6.46 -19.94
N LEU A 27 18.91 -5.59 -18.97
CA LEU A 27 19.46 -4.26 -19.25
C LEU A 27 20.78 -4.32 -20.02
N ASP A 28 21.69 -5.22 -19.65
CA ASP A 28 22.96 -5.43 -20.31
C ASP A 28 22.79 -5.92 -21.76
N ALA A 29 21.82 -6.80 -22.02
CA ALA A 29 21.47 -7.23 -23.36
C ALA A 29 20.94 -6.06 -24.23
N HIS A 30 20.11 -5.18 -23.64
CA HIS A 30 19.66 -3.96 -24.33
C HIS A 30 20.80 -3.00 -24.63
N ARG A 31 21.74 -2.82 -23.69
CA ARG A 31 22.94 -1.99 -23.90
C ARG A 31 23.85 -2.57 -24.99
N ALA A 32 24.04 -3.89 -25.01
CA ALA A 32 24.78 -4.57 -26.08
C ALA A 32 24.14 -4.38 -27.46
N ALA A 33 22.83 -4.19 -27.52
CA ALA A 33 22.08 -3.85 -28.72
C ALA A 33 22.08 -2.34 -29.06
N GLY A 34 22.92 -1.53 -28.39
CA GLY A 34 23.06 -0.10 -28.62
C GLY A 34 21.97 0.78 -27.98
N ARG A 35 21.18 0.24 -27.05
CA ARG A 35 20.15 0.99 -26.31
C ARG A 35 20.71 1.42 -24.96
N ASP A 36 20.49 2.68 -24.58
CA ASP A 36 20.95 3.21 -23.28
C ASP A 36 19.89 2.96 -22.20
N TYR A 37 19.80 1.70 -21.75
CA TYR A 37 18.92 1.31 -20.64
C TYR A 37 19.76 1.02 -19.40
N ARG A 38 19.40 1.69 -18.29
CA ARG A 38 20.13 1.55 -17.01
C ARG A 38 19.23 1.88 -15.81
N VAL A 39 19.59 1.36 -14.63
CA VAL A 39 19.06 1.84 -13.37
C VAL A 39 19.77 3.15 -13.02
N GLY A 40 19.03 4.22 -12.76
CA GLY A 40 19.60 5.51 -12.35
C GLY A 40 19.65 5.70 -10.84
N SER A 41 18.66 5.20 -10.11
CA SER A 41 18.54 5.37 -8.66
C SER A 41 17.57 4.34 -8.06
N GLY A 42 17.62 4.15 -6.75
CA GLY A 42 16.75 3.23 -6.02
C GLY A 42 16.71 3.49 -4.53
N GLY A 43 15.89 2.71 -3.83
CA GLY A 43 15.72 2.73 -2.39
C GLY A 43 14.46 1.99 -1.96
N GLY A 44 14.33 1.73 -0.67
CA GLY A 44 13.19 1.03 -0.10
C GLY A 44 11.95 1.92 -0.01
N ARG A 45 10.79 1.33 -0.31
CA ARG A 45 9.50 2.05 -0.32
C ARG A 45 9.10 2.69 1.02
N MET A 46 9.71 2.26 2.13
CA MET A 46 9.51 2.81 3.47
C MET A 46 10.55 3.89 3.83
N ARG A 47 11.41 4.25 2.88
CA ARG A 47 12.44 5.28 3.02
C ARG A 47 12.25 6.44 2.06
N ILE A 48 11.77 6.17 0.84
CA ILE A 48 11.65 7.16 -0.22
C ILE A 48 10.36 6.99 -1.02
N THR A 49 9.85 8.06 -1.58
CA THR A 49 8.85 8.15 -2.66
C THR A 49 7.45 7.69 -2.31
N MET A 50 7.31 6.54 -1.63
CA MET A 50 6.08 5.74 -1.60
C MET A 50 5.25 5.98 -0.34
N ASP A 51 5.14 7.22 0.13
CA ASP A 51 4.20 7.60 1.19
C ASP A 51 2.75 7.45 0.72
N ARG A 52 1.82 7.45 1.67
CA ARG A 52 0.39 7.36 1.42
C ARG A 52 -0.39 8.16 2.46
N TYR A 53 -1.50 8.71 2.05
CA TYR A 53 -2.43 9.45 2.91
C TYR A 53 -1.80 10.72 3.54
N GLU A 54 -0.78 11.28 2.89
CA GLU A 54 -0.05 12.49 3.33
C GLU A 54 0.58 12.34 4.74
N ALA A 55 1.00 11.11 5.10
CA ALA A 55 1.52 10.81 6.43
C ALA A 55 2.97 11.24 6.62
N ASP A 56 3.80 11.16 5.57
CA ASP A 56 5.24 11.50 5.62
C ASP A 56 5.71 12.13 4.31
N TRP A 57 5.43 13.41 4.11
CA TRP A 57 5.93 14.17 2.97
C TRP A 57 7.46 14.24 2.90
N GLU A 58 8.19 14.06 4.02
CA GLU A 58 9.64 13.97 3.99
C GLU A 58 10.14 12.71 3.30
N MET A 59 9.38 11.60 3.35
CA MET A 59 9.67 10.40 2.58
C MET A 59 9.58 10.69 1.07
N VAL A 60 8.57 11.46 0.65
CA VAL A 60 8.42 11.87 -0.75
C VAL A 60 9.55 12.81 -1.16
N ALA A 61 9.93 13.76 -0.29
CA ALA A 61 11.05 14.67 -0.51
C ALA A 61 12.37 13.91 -0.70
N ARG A 62 12.67 12.93 0.15
CA ARG A 62 13.84 12.06 0.00
C ARG A 62 13.84 11.32 -1.35
N GLY A 63 12.65 10.86 -1.78
CA GLY A 63 12.49 10.25 -3.11
C GLY A 63 12.70 11.24 -4.25
N TRP A 64 12.19 12.44 -4.10
CA TRP A 64 12.41 13.53 -5.03
C TRP A 64 13.90 13.85 -5.20
N ASP A 65 14.61 14.04 -4.09
CA ASP A 65 16.04 14.27 -4.11
C ASP A 65 16.82 13.12 -4.77
N CYS A 66 16.45 11.88 -4.45
CA CYS A 66 17.10 10.70 -5.00
C CYS A 66 16.88 10.56 -6.51
N HIS A 67 15.63 10.67 -6.97
CA HIS A 67 15.27 10.38 -8.37
C HIS A 67 15.43 11.59 -9.28
N VAL A 68 15.05 12.79 -8.81
CA VAL A 68 15.05 14.00 -9.62
C VAL A 68 16.39 14.70 -9.58
N HIS A 69 17.00 14.81 -8.41
CA HIS A 69 18.28 15.50 -8.24
C HIS A 69 19.49 14.56 -8.27
N ALA A 70 19.24 13.24 -8.27
CA ALA A 70 20.24 12.19 -8.18
C ALA A 70 21.13 12.34 -6.92
N VAL A 71 20.49 12.66 -5.77
CA VAL A 71 21.14 12.78 -4.48
C VAL A 71 21.00 11.46 -3.73
N GLY A 72 22.09 10.75 -3.52
CA GLY A 72 22.14 9.46 -2.84
C GLY A 72 23.55 8.91 -2.78
N ARG A 73 23.72 7.81 -2.04
CA ARG A 73 25.02 7.11 -2.03
C ARG A 73 25.32 6.53 -3.43
N PRO A 74 26.49 6.85 -4.02
CA PRO A 74 26.80 6.41 -5.37
C PRO A 74 27.30 4.96 -5.41
N PHE A 75 26.87 4.21 -6.44
CA PHE A 75 27.30 2.84 -6.74
C PHE A 75 27.48 2.67 -8.26
N ARG A 76 28.18 1.61 -8.66
CA ARG A 76 28.38 1.27 -10.08
C ARG A 76 27.21 0.51 -10.68
N SER A 77 26.44 -0.18 -9.84
CA SER A 77 25.24 -0.91 -10.25
C SER A 77 24.23 -0.99 -9.09
N ALA A 78 22.97 -1.26 -9.41
CA ALA A 78 21.94 -1.52 -8.42
C ALA A 78 22.24 -2.79 -7.60
N THR A 79 22.82 -3.80 -8.24
CA THR A 79 23.23 -5.05 -7.57
C THR A 79 24.30 -4.78 -6.52
N GLU A 80 25.34 -4.00 -6.85
CA GLU A 80 26.37 -3.57 -5.88
C GLU A 80 25.74 -2.80 -4.72
N ALA A 81 24.83 -1.88 -4.98
CA ALA A 81 24.17 -1.09 -3.96
C ALA A 81 23.41 -1.98 -2.96
N ILE A 82 22.59 -2.88 -3.47
CA ILE A 82 21.74 -3.74 -2.64
C ILE A 82 22.58 -4.72 -1.80
N HIS A 83 23.57 -5.36 -2.40
CA HIS A 83 24.49 -6.25 -1.66
C HIS A 83 25.23 -5.49 -0.55
N THR A 84 25.77 -4.31 -0.86
CA THR A 84 26.48 -3.51 0.13
C THR A 84 25.58 -3.11 1.28
N LEU A 85 24.34 -2.68 1.01
CA LEU A 85 23.41 -2.27 2.05
C LEU A 85 22.95 -3.43 2.92
N TYR A 86 22.81 -4.63 2.37
CA TYR A 86 22.53 -5.84 3.14
C TYR A 86 23.72 -6.31 4.00
N ASP A 87 24.94 -6.18 3.47
CA ASP A 87 26.14 -6.55 4.21
C ASP A 87 26.37 -5.60 5.40
N GLU A 88 26.04 -4.32 5.26
CA GLU A 88 26.17 -3.30 6.30
C GLU A 88 25.11 -3.44 7.41
N ASP A 89 23.89 -3.80 7.06
CA ASP A 89 22.82 -4.08 8.03
C ASP A 89 22.10 -5.40 7.69
N PRO A 90 22.52 -6.51 8.32
CA PRO A 90 21.89 -7.80 8.11
C PRO A 90 20.41 -7.89 8.52
N LYS A 91 19.85 -6.90 9.17
CA LYS A 91 18.43 -6.85 9.57
C LYS A 91 17.57 -6.05 8.59
N VAL A 92 18.18 -5.27 7.70
CA VAL A 92 17.43 -4.49 6.71
C VAL A 92 16.77 -5.40 5.69
N ASP A 93 15.55 -5.07 5.29
CA ASP A 93 14.88 -5.69 4.14
C ASP A 93 14.74 -4.70 2.98
N ASP A 94 14.23 -5.17 1.83
CA ASP A 94 14.06 -4.38 0.62
C ASP A 94 13.25 -3.10 0.84
N GLN A 95 12.30 -3.13 1.78
CA GLN A 95 11.40 -2.00 2.04
C GLN A 95 12.12 -0.84 2.72
N TRP A 96 13.22 -1.14 3.44
CA TRP A 96 13.94 -0.18 4.27
C TRP A 96 15.33 0.19 3.74
N LEU A 97 15.68 -0.23 2.52
CA LEU A 97 16.96 0.13 1.91
C LEU A 97 17.13 1.65 1.82
N ALA A 98 18.31 2.13 2.20
CA ALA A 98 18.65 3.55 2.08
C ALA A 98 18.66 3.98 0.59
N PRO A 99 18.36 5.26 0.27
CA PRO A 99 18.41 5.76 -1.10
C PRO A 99 19.83 5.67 -1.67
N PHE A 100 19.91 5.27 -2.93
CA PHE A 100 21.17 5.17 -3.67
C PHE A 100 21.02 5.66 -5.10
N VAL A 101 22.14 6.04 -5.70
CA VAL A 101 22.22 6.40 -7.12
C VAL A 101 23.24 5.53 -7.84
N VAL A 102 22.95 5.21 -9.10
CA VAL A 102 23.84 4.43 -9.96
C VAL A 102 24.54 5.38 -10.93
N LEU A 103 25.85 5.28 -10.99
CA LEU A 103 26.67 6.10 -11.86
C LEU A 103 26.76 5.49 -13.27
N ASP A 104 26.82 6.34 -14.29
CA ASP A 104 27.10 5.94 -15.66
C ASP A 104 28.57 5.48 -15.84
N ASP A 105 28.93 5.06 -17.04
CA ASP A 105 30.29 4.60 -17.37
C ASP A 105 31.33 5.71 -17.23
N HIS A 106 30.90 6.96 -17.09
CA HIS A 106 31.78 8.14 -16.88
C HIS A 106 31.79 8.62 -15.41
N GLY A 107 31.14 7.84 -14.49
CA GLY A 107 31.06 8.19 -13.07
C GLY A 107 30.08 9.31 -12.77
N ARG A 108 29.08 9.55 -13.61
CA ARG A 108 28.07 10.60 -13.42
C ARG A 108 26.74 10.01 -13.05
N PRO A 109 26.00 10.61 -12.09
CA PRO A 109 24.63 10.23 -11.78
C PRO A 109 23.67 10.65 -12.92
N SER A 110 22.46 10.07 -12.91
CA SER A 110 21.41 10.32 -13.92
C SER A 110 20.22 11.04 -13.31
N PRO A 111 20.25 12.37 -13.11
CA PRO A 111 19.10 13.15 -12.64
C PRO A 111 18.03 13.23 -13.74
N ILE A 112 16.79 13.49 -13.33
CA ILE A 112 15.71 13.82 -14.26
C ILE A 112 15.88 15.27 -14.71
N LEU A 113 15.89 15.51 -16.03
CA LEU A 113 16.16 16.80 -16.63
C LEU A 113 14.92 17.38 -17.34
N ASP A 114 15.01 18.66 -17.72
CA ASP A 114 13.99 19.30 -18.56
C ASP A 114 13.86 18.56 -19.91
N ARG A 115 12.62 18.38 -20.35
CA ARG A 115 12.21 17.64 -21.55
C ARG A 115 12.28 16.12 -21.45
N ASP A 116 12.62 15.58 -20.29
CA ASP A 116 12.49 14.15 -20.08
C ASP A 116 11.01 13.75 -20.04
N SER A 117 10.75 12.47 -20.34
CA SER A 117 9.48 11.84 -20.13
C SER A 117 9.58 10.93 -18.90
N VAL A 118 8.70 11.15 -17.91
CA VAL A 118 8.65 10.37 -16.68
C VAL A 118 7.37 9.54 -16.68
N VAL A 119 7.51 8.23 -16.63
CA VAL A 119 6.39 7.30 -16.45
C VAL A 119 6.49 6.68 -15.07
N PHE A 120 5.53 7.01 -14.20
CA PHE A 120 5.44 6.37 -12.88
C PHE A 120 4.71 5.03 -13.03
N PHE A 121 5.49 3.96 -13.19
CA PHE A 121 5.00 2.61 -13.50
C PHE A 121 4.55 1.89 -12.22
N ASN A 122 3.55 2.45 -11.53
CA ASN A 122 2.97 1.90 -10.32
C ASN A 122 1.48 1.60 -10.53
N PHE A 123 1.08 0.37 -10.23
CA PHE A 123 -0.31 -0.06 -10.39
C PHE A 123 -1.21 0.43 -9.24
N ARG A 124 -0.69 0.54 -8.00
CA ARG A 124 -1.47 0.98 -6.84
C ARG A 124 -1.48 2.50 -6.74
N GLY A 125 -2.68 3.10 -6.65
CA GLY A 125 -2.85 4.55 -6.59
C GLY A 125 -2.41 5.17 -5.27
N ASP A 126 -2.70 4.51 -4.13
CA ASP A 126 -2.52 5.03 -2.78
C ASP A 126 -1.10 5.55 -2.47
N ARG A 127 -0.06 5.00 -3.10
CA ARG A 127 1.34 5.40 -2.93
C ARG A 127 1.91 6.18 -4.12
N ALA A 128 1.07 6.62 -5.03
CA ALA A 128 1.47 7.26 -6.27
C ALA A 128 1.01 8.72 -6.36
N ILE A 129 0.01 9.10 -5.56
CA ILE A 129 -0.63 10.42 -5.60
C ILE A 129 0.37 11.52 -5.26
N GLU A 130 1.08 11.39 -4.15
CA GLU A 130 1.94 12.44 -3.61
C GLU A 130 3.13 12.75 -4.51
N ILE A 131 3.83 11.74 -5.02
CA ILE A 131 4.92 11.96 -5.98
C ILE A 131 4.39 12.52 -7.32
N SER A 132 3.18 12.10 -7.74
CA SER A 132 2.56 12.67 -8.94
C SER A 132 2.26 14.16 -8.76
N ARG A 133 1.74 14.55 -7.60
CA ARG A 133 1.52 15.96 -7.24
C ARG A 133 2.84 16.73 -7.19
N ALA A 134 3.92 16.13 -6.68
CA ALA A 134 5.23 16.75 -6.69
C ALA A 134 5.72 17.07 -8.12
N PHE A 135 5.37 16.27 -9.13
CA PHE A 135 5.68 16.56 -10.53
C PHE A 135 4.71 17.57 -11.16
N GLU A 136 3.41 17.52 -10.84
CA GLU A 136 2.36 18.20 -11.61
C GLU A 136 1.82 19.47 -10.99
N ASP A 137 1.80 19.59 -9.62
CA ASP A 137 1.22 20.76 -8.95
C ASP A 137 2.13 22.00 -9.09
N ASP A 138 1.55 23.12 -9.53
CA ASP A 138 2.25 24.39 -9.58
C ASP A 138 2.34 25.02 -8.18
N ASP A 139 1.25 24.98 -7.41
CA ASP A 139 1.23 25.31 -5.99
C ASP A 139 1.44 24.03 -5.17
N PHE A 140 2.61 23.90 -4.57
CA PHE A 140 3.03 22.71 -3.87
C PHE A 140 3.72 23.08 -2.53
N PRO A 141 2.98 23.08 -1.43
CA PRO A 141 3.45 23.58 -0.14
C PRO A 141 4.16 22.56 0.74
N TYR A 142 4.27 21.28 0.32
CA TYR A 142 4.60 20.17 1.22
C TYR A 142 6.11 20.04 1.52
N PHE A 143 6.97 20.34 0.53
CA PHE A 143 8.42 20.44 0.72
C PHE A 143 9.04 21.31 -0.36
N ASP A 144 10.27 21.79 -0.13
CA ASP A 144 11.03 22.52 -1.15
C ASP A 144 11.54 21.56 -2.23
N ARG A 145 10.95 21.64 -3.43
CA ARG A 145 11.35 20.82 -4.56
C ARG A 145 12.70 21.25 -5.18
N GLY A 146 13.26 22.39 -4.78
CA GLY A 146 14.41 22.98 -5.45
C GLY A 146 14.13 23.16 -6.95
N ARG A 147 14.96 22.58 -7.80
CA ARG A 147 14.71 22.54 -9.25
C ARG A 147 13.56 21.57 -9.57
N ARG A 148 12.47 22.08 -10.07
CA ARG A 148 11.41 21.27 -10.69
C ARG A 148 11.66 21.14 -12.18
N PRO A 149 11.99 19.95 -12.72
CA PRO A 149 12.24 19.78 -14.14
C PRO A 149 10.93 19.87 -14.94
N ALA A 150 10.99 20.52 -16.10
CA ALA A 150 9.88 20.59 -17.04
C ALA A 150 9.77 19.28 -17.84
N VAL A 151 9.11 18.28 -17.27
CA VAL A 151 8.97 16.94 -17.84
C VAL A 151 7.58 16.70 -18.42
N THR A 152 7.46 15.68 -19.28
CA THR A 152 6.19 15.06 -19.60
C THR A 152 5.96 13.93 -18.60
N TYR A 153 5.08 14.16 -17.59
CA TYR A 153 4.75 13.17 -16.57
C TYR A 153 3.51 12.36 -16.94
N ALA A 154 3.54 11.06 -16.68
CA ALA A 154 2.37 10.18 -16.79
C ALA A 154 2.43 9.08 -15.71
N GLY A 155 1.30 8.76 -15.11
CA GLY A 155 1.14 7.56 -14.30
C GLY A 155 0.79 6.33 -15.11
N MET A 156 0.85 5.17 -14.50
CA MET A 156 0.32 3.93 -15.08
C MET A 156 -1.17 4.03 -15.33
N MET A 157 -1.90 4.60 -14.37
CA MET A 157 -3.33 4.89 -14.44
C MET A 157 -3.62 6.24 -13.75
N ARG A 158 -4.85 6.71 -13.82
CA ARG A 158 -5.33 7.81 -12.97
C ARG A 158 -5.42 7.27 -11.54
N TYR A 159 -4.62 7.83 -10.64
CA TYR A 159 -4.52 7.37 -9.25
C TYR A 159 -5.61 7.94 -8.35
N ASP A 160 -6.02 9.16 -8.63
CA ASP A 160 -7.14 9.82 -7.97
C ASP A 160 -8.03 10.53 -9.01
N GLY A 161 -9.30 10.18 -9.02
CA GLY A 161 -10.26 10.71 -9.98
C GLY A 161 -10.78 12.10 -9.60
N ASP A 162 -10.81 12.42 -8.30
CA ASP A 162 -11.34 13.69 -7.80
C ASP A 162 -10.28 14.78 -7.91
N LEU A 163 -9.03 14.44 -7.58
CA LEU A 163 -7.87 15.32 -7.75
C LEU A 163 -7.37 15.37 -9.21
N GLU A 164 -7.89 14.51 -10.07
CA GLU A 164 -7.44 14.32 -11.46
C GLU A 164 -5.93 14.06 -11.58
N VAL A 165 -5.37 13.28 -10.65
CA VAL A 165 -3.94 12.98 -10.55
C VAL A 165 -3.64 11.55 -10.99
N PRO A 166 -2.66 11.33 -11.89
CA PRO A 166 -1.99 12.34 -12.71
C PRO A 166 -2.88 12.80 -13.88
N LYS A 167 -2.53 13.94 -14.47
CA LYS A 167 -3.22 14.50 -15.66
C LYS A 167 -3.10 13.60 -16.89
N ARG A 168 -1.98 12.87 -17.01
CA ARG A 168 -1.74 11.89 -18.09
C ARG A 168 -1.48 10.52 -17.51
N TYR A 169 -2.02 9.50 -18.13
CA TYR A 169 -1.87 8.11 -17.71
C TYR A 169 -1.90 7.17 -18.93
N LEU A 170 -1.31 5.97 -18.76
CA LEU A 170 -1.17 5.00 -19.84
C LEU A 170 -2.41 4.11 -20.00
N VAL A 171 -3.10 3.82 -18.90
CA VAL A 171 -4.25 2.92 -18.86
C VAL A 171 -5.41 3.63 -18.21
N GLU A 172 -6.57 3.64 -18.89
CA GLU A 172 -7.80 4.14 -18.30
C GLU A 172 -8.17 3.33 -17.04
N PRO A 173 -8.61 4.00 -15.96
CA PRO A 173 -9.20 3.29 -14.85
C PRO A 173 -10.35 2.40 -15.32
N PRO A 174 -10.53 1.20 -14.75
CA PRO A 174 -11.68 0.38 -15.11
C PRO A 174 -12.97 1.16 -14.82
N ALA A 175 -13.83 1.28 -15.84
CA ALA A 175 -15.15 1.85 -15.66
C ALA A 175 -16.03 0.85 -14.91
N ILE A 176 -16.03 0.94 -13.58
CA ILE A 176 -16.86 0.09 -12.72
C ILE A 176 -18.16 0.84 -12.45
N ASP A 177 -19.19 0.45 -13.16
CA ASP A 177 -20.56 0.93 -12.97
C ASP A 177 -21.48 -0.21 -12.51
N ARG A 178 -22.72 0.13 -12.17
CA ARG A 178 -23.71 -0.82 -11.65
C ARG A 178 -23.24 -1.57 -10.40
N THR A 179 -22.60 -0.84 -9.52
CA THR A 179 -22.23 -1.37 -8.20
C THR A 179 -23.45 -1.65 -7.33
N VAL A 180 -23.30 -2.51 -6.31
CA VAL A 180 -24.37 -2.77 -5.34
C VAL A 180 -24.84 -1.45 -4.70
N GLY A 181 -23.90 -0.56 -4.33
CA GLY A 181 -24.25 0.76 -3.78
C GLY A 181 -25.15 1.58 -4.70
N GLN A 182 -24.88 1.59 -6.01
CA GLN A 182 -25.73 2.29 -6.98
C GLN A 182 -27.13 1.70 -7.05
N TYR A 183 -27.29 0.37 -7.06
CA TYR A 183 -28.61 -0.24 -7.04
C TYR A 183 -29.40 0.02 -5.75
N LEU A 184 -28.71 0.02 -4.60
CA LEU A 184 -29.35 0.35 -3.31
C LEU A 184 -29.80 1.81 -3.26
N ALA A 185 -28.96 2.75 -3.74
CA ALA A 185 -29.32 4.16 -3.83
C ALA A 185 -30.50 4.40 -4.81
N LEU A 186 -30.49 3.77 -5.99
CA LEU A 186 -31.60 3.84 -6.94
C LEU A 186 -32.91 3.27 -6.35
N ALA A 187 -32.83 2.29 -5.46
CA ALA A 187 -33.98 1.74 -4.75
C ALA A 187 -34.43 2.61 -3.54
N GLY A 188 -33.75 3.72 -3.27
CA GLY A 188 -34.05 4.61 -2.14
C GLY A 188 -33.74 3.99 -0.78
N LEU A 189 -32.83 3.02 -0.71
CA LEU A 189 -32.51 2.30 0.52
C LEU A 189 -31.37 3.00 1.26
N ARG A 190 -31.58 3.28 2.55
CA ARG A 190 -30.52 3.84 3.41
C ARG A 190 -29.50 2.75 3.76
N THR A 191 -28.24 3.10 3.63
CA THR A 191 -27.10 2.20 3.85
C THR A 191 -26.05 2.84 4.75
N PHE A 192 -25.23 2.02 5.42
CA PHE A 192 -24.04 2.50 6.10
C PHE A 192 -22.79 1.72 5.71
N ALA A 193 -21.63 2.36 5.87
CA ALA A 193 -20.31 1.75 5.80
C ALA A 193 -19.54 2.10 7.07
N CYS A 194 -18.88 1.11 7.70
CA CYS A 194 -18.08 1.31 8.89
C CYS A 194 -16.76 0.55 8.79
N SER A 195 -15.64 1.22 9.03
CA SER A 195 -14.34 0.59 9.20
C SER A 195 -13.39 1.55 9.90
N GLU A 196 -12.23 1.03 10.32
CA GLU A 196 -11.15 1.90 10.76
C GLU A 196 -10.35 2.46 9.57
N THR A 197 -9.54 3.49 9.81
CA THR A 197 -8.79 4.25 8.78
C THR A 197 -8.05 3.35 7.79
N GLN A 198 -7.41 2.27 8.26
CA GLN A 198 -6.57 1.39 7.44
C GLN A 198 -7.32 0.71 6.28
N LYS A 199 -8.61 0.42 6.47
CA LYS A 199 -9.45 -0.28 5.47
C LYS A 199 -10.74 0.49 5.13
N PHE A 200 -10.83 1.78 5.50
CA PHE A 200 -12.01 2.60 5.21
C PHE A 200 -12.30 2.71 3.71
N GLY A 201 -11.27 2.84 2.90
CA GLY A 201 -11.39 2.84 1.44
C GLY A 201 -11.99 1.55 0.86
N HIS A 202 -11.85 0.40 1.55
CA HIS A 202 -12.41 -0.87 1.09
C HIS A 202 -13.93 -0.89 1.17
N VAL A 203 -14.50 -0.24 2.18
CA VAL A 203 -15.95 -0.16 2.37
C VAL A 203 -16.58 1.09 1.75
N THR A 204 -15.79 2.00 1.18
CA THR A 204 -16.25 3.24 0.54
C THR A 204 -15.79 3.32 -0.91
N TYR A 205 -14.57 3.75 -1.17
CA TYR A 205 -14.02 4.00 -2.49
C TYR A 205 -14.09 2.78 -3.42
N PHE A 206 -13.55 1.63 -2.99
CA PHE A 206 -13.56 0.41 -3.83
C PHE A 206 -14.96 -0.17 -3.98
N TRP A 207 -15.78 -0.13 -2.94
CA TRP A 207 -17.17 -0.53 -2.99
C TRP A 207 -17.99 0.29 -3.99
N ASN A 208 -17.68 1.58 -4.11
CA ASN A 208 -18.33 2.49 -5.04
C ASN A 208 -17.79 2.40 -6.47
N GLY A 209 -16.95 1.40 -6.77
CA GLY A 209 -16.37 1.21 -8.09
C GLY A 209 -15.25 2.21 -8.40
N ASN A 210 -14.36 2.43 -7.45
CA ASN A 210 -13.24 3.38 -7.51
C ASN A 210 -13.72 4.84 -7.65
N ARG A 211 -14.76 5.18 -6.91
CA ARG A 211 -15.28 6.56 -6.83
C ARG A 211 -15.21 7.04 -5.40
N SER A 212 -14.66 8.23 -5.21
CA SER A 212 -14.66 8.90 -3.89
C SER A 212 -16.04 9.47 -3.57
N GLY A 213 -16.27 9.72 -2.29
CA GLY A 213 -17.51 10.28 -1.79
C GLY A 213 -18.69 9.31 -1.79
N TYR A 214 -19.87 9.88 -1.70
CA TYR A 214 -21.13 9.15 -1.64
C TYR A 214 -21.70 8.97 -3.05
N ILE A 215 -22.43 7.88 -3.27
CA ILE A 215 -23.32 7.75 -4.43
C ILE A 215 -24.53 8.66 -4.25
N ASP A 216 -25.14 8.60 -3.07
CA ASP A 216 -26.19 9.52 -2.64
C ASP A 216 -26.00 9.90 -1.17
N PRO A 217 -25.55 11.13 -0.87
CA PRO A 217 -25.28 11.57 0.51
C PRO A 217 -26.52 11.64 1.41
N THR A 218 -27.73 11.55 0.85
CA THR A 218 -28.97 11.52 1.64
C THR A 218 -29.35 10.11 2.10
N LEU A 219 -28.77 9.09 1.46
CA LEU A 219 -29.08 7.68 1.70
C LEU A 219 -27.90 6.92 2.32
N GLU A 220 -26.69 7.45 2.29
CA GLU A 220 -25.49 6.77 2.76
C GLU A 220 -24.89 7.43 4.00
N THR A 221 -24.47 6.64 4.95
CA THR A 221 -23.71 7.06 6.13
C THR A 221 -22.38 6.34 6.17
N TYR A 222 -21.28 7.07 6.23
CA TYR A 222 -19.93 6.51 6.35
C TYR A 222 -19.34 6.87 7.70
N VAL A 223 -18.95 5.84 8.46
CA VAL A 223 -18.35 5.98 9.77
C VAL A 223 -16.92 5.46 9.74
N GLN A 224 -15.98 6.36 9.96
CA GLN A 224 -14.57 6.05 10.07
C GLN A 224 -14.16 6.05 11.54
N ILE A 225 -13.65 4.93 12.03
CA ILE A 225 -13.03 4.83 13.34
C ILE A 225 -11.54 5.12 13.15
N ALA A 226 -10.99 6.10 13.87
CA ALA A 226 -9.60 6.48 13.74
C ALA A 226 -8.67 5.34 14.19
N SER A 227 -7.73 4.93 13.34
CA SER A 227 -6.68 3.96 13.71
C SER A 227 -5.70 4.57 14.69
N ASP A 228 -5.16 3.75 15.59
CA ASP A 228 -4.03 4.15 16.43
C ASP A 228 -2.72 4.14 15.60
N ASN A 229 -1.81 5.04 15.92
CA ASN A 229 -0.49 5.08 15.29
C ASN A 229 0.52 4.26 16.12
N VAL A 230 0.34 2.94 16.09
CA VAL A 230 1.16 1.95 16.81
C VAL A 230 1.45 0.75 15.92
N GLU A 231 2.45 -0.06 16.30
CA GLU A 231 2.71 -1.34 15.63
C GLU A 231 1.53 -2.29 15.85
N PHE A 232 1.02 -2.91 14.78
CA PHE A 232 -0.23 -3.68 14.81
C PHE A 232 -0.18 -4.91 15.72
N ASP A 233 0.97 -5.52 15.90
CA ASP A 233 1.13 -6.69 16.78
C ASP A 233 1.17 -6.32 18.27
N THR A 234 1.34 -5.05 18.62
CA THR A 234 1.23 -4.57 20.00
C THR A 234 -0.23 -4.34 20.43
N THR A 235 -1.14 -4.20 19.48
CA THR A 235 -2.57 -4.01 19.70
C THR A 235 -3.40 -4.86 18.74
N PRO A 236 -3.42 -6.21 18.90
CA PRO A 236 -4.05 -7.12 17.94
C PRO A 236 -5.55 -6.89 17.73
N ALA A 237 -6.23 -6.31 18.72
CA ALA A 237 -7.63 -5.90 18.58
C ALA A 237 -7.83 -4.81 17.53
N MET A 238 -6.83 -3.98 17.30
CA MET A 238 -6.99 -2.75 16.54
C MET A 238 -8.30 -2.04 16.96
N LYS A 239 -9.17 -1.66 16.04
CA LYS A 239 -10.48 -1.04 16.34
C LYS A 239 -11.67 -1.97 16.10
N VAL A 240 -11.46 -3.29 16.15
CA VAL A 240 -12.53 -4.27 15.87
C VAL A 240 -13.70 -4.15 16.84
N ARG A 241 -13.43 -3.90 18.13
CA ARG A 241 -14.47 -3.75 19.14
C ARG A 241 -15.27 -2.46 18.96
N GLU A 242 -14.59 -1.35 18.71
CA GLU A 242 -15.21 -0.03 18.46
C GLU A 242 -16.04 -0.06 17.17
N ILE A 243 -15.57 -0.70 16.11
CA ILE A 243 -16.35 -0.91 14.88
C ILE A 243 -17.60 -1.73 15.19
N THR A 244 -17.46 -2.78 16.00
CA THR A 244 -18.60 -3.65 16.38
C THR A 244 -19.66 -2.88 17.17
N ASP A 245 -19.23 -2.07 18.14
CA ASP A 245 -20.14 -1.25 18.95
C ASP A 245 -20.91 -0.27 18.08
N GLU A 246 -20.23 0.46 17.22
CA GLU A 246 -20.83 1.42 16.28
C GLU A 246 -21.80 0.74 15.32
N VAL A 247 -21.42 -0.41 14.76
CA VAL A 247 -22.29 -1.16 13.83
C VAL A 247 -23.53 -1.67 14.52
N ILE A 248 -23.44 -2.12 15.78
CA ILE A 248 -24.60 -2.54 16.58
C ILE A 248 -25.57 -1.36 16.78
N ASP A 249 -25.06 -0.18 17.09
CA ASP A 249 -25.87 1.02 17.27
C ASP A 249 -26.57 1.43 15.95
N LEU A 250 -25.84 1.42 14.84
CA LEU A 250 -26.39 1.67 13.50
C LEU A 250 -27.48 0.65 13.13
N LEU A 251 -27.28 -0.63 13.40
CA LEU A 251 -28.28 -1.67 13.14
C LEU A 251 -29.53 -1.48 13.99
N ARG A 252 -29.38 -1.21 15.29
CA ARG A 252 -30.48 -1.02 16.22
C ARG A 252 -31.26 0.27 16.02
N SER A 253 -30.69 1.26 15.33
CA SER A 253 -31.43 2.47 14.96
C SER A 253 -32.66 2.17 14.10
N GLY A 254 -32.62 1.07 13.33
CA GLY A 254 -33.70 0.69 12.40
C GLY A 254 -33.74 1.56 11.14
N GLU A 255 -32.80 2.49 10.97
CA GLU A 255 -32.79 3.42 9.84
C GLU A 255 -32.25 2.81 8.55
N TYR A 256 -31.39 1.80 8.66
CA TYR A 256 -30.63 1.25 7.53
C TYR A 256 -31.18 -0.11 7.09
N ARG A 257 -31.19 -0.32 5.78
CA ARG A 257 -31.60 -1.58 5.17
C ARG A 257 -30.43 -2.45 4.74
N PHE A 258 -29.24 -1.85 4.62
CA PHE A 258 -28.01 -2.53 4.27
C PHE A 258 -26.83 -1.87 5.00
N GLY A 259 -26.00 -2.69 5.62
CA GLY A 259 -24.77 -2.26 6.25
C GLY A 259 -23.57 -3.04 5.70
N ARG A 260 -22.42 -2.39 5.60
CA ARG A 260 -21.15 -3.01 5.28
C ARG A 260 -20.07 -2.54 6.24
N LEU A 261 -19.22 -3.46 6.62
CA LEU A 261 -18.07 -3.15 7.49
C LEU A 261 -16.84 -3.96 7.06
N ASN A 262 -15.68 -3.51 7.48
CA ASN A 262 -14.44 -4.27 7.36
C ASN A 262 -13.71 -4.29 8.70
N PHE A 263 -13.23 -5.47 9.08
CA PHE A 263 -12.35 -5.68 10.22
C PHE A 263 -10.93 -5.92 9.70
N PRO A 264 -10.02 -4.96 9.83
CA PRO A 264 -8.69 -5.06 9.21
C PRO A 264 -7.69 -5.91 9.99
N SER A 265 -7.98 -6.30 11.24
CA SER A 265 -7.00 -6.89 12.16
C SER A 265 -6.39 -8.19 11.64
N GLY A 266 -7.18 -9.09 11.04
CA GLY A 266 -6.65 -10.34 10.47
C GLY A 266 -5.58 -10.13 9.41
N ASP A 267 -5.76 -9.12 8.56
CA ASP A 267 -4.79 -8.75 7.52
C ASP A 267 -3.61 -7.95 8.09
N MET A 268 -3.89 -6.86 8.79
CA MET A 268 -2.85 -5.93 9.25
C MET A 268 -1.91 -6.56 10.28
N VAL A 269 -2.46 -7.32 11.23
CA VAL A 269 -1.65 -8.06 12.22
C VAL A 269 -0.94 -9.24 11.56
N GLY A 270 -1.60 -9.91 10.61
CA GLY A 270 -1.00 -11.00 9.82
C GLY A 270 0.26 -10.57 9.08
N HIS A 271 0.29 -9.35 8.55
CA HIS A 271 1.47 -8.77 7.88
C HIS A 271 2.68 -8.57 8.80
N THR A 272 2.52 -8.51 10.11
CA THR A 272 3.64 -8.40 11.06
C THR A 272 4.45 -9.69 11.16
N GLY A 273 3.87 -10.83 10.77
CA GLY A 273 4.48 -12.15 10.93
C GLY A 273 4.44 -12.67 12.38
N ASN A 274 3.83 -11.96 13.32
CA ASN A 274 3.68 -12.37 14.70
C ASN A 274 2.47 -13.31 14.86
N LEU A 275 2.73 -14.64 14.87
CA LEU A 275 1.68 -15.64 14.97
C LEU A 275 0.83 -15.50 16.24
N GLY A 276 1.46 -15.20 17.39
CA GLY A 276 0.73 -15.04 18.65
C GLY A 276 -0.28 -13.88 18.60
N ALA A 277 0.17 -12.73 18.12
CA ALA A 277 -0.69 -11.57 17.92
C ALA A 277 -1.80 -11.84 16.89
N THR A 278 -1.50 -12.58 15.82
CA THR A 278 -2.49 -12.92 14.80
C THR A 278 -3.56 -13.86 15.34
N ILE A 279 -3.20 -14.84 16.17
CA ILE A 279 -4.19 -15.72 16.86
C ILE A 279 -5.11 -14.88 17.75
N GLU A 280 -4.53 -13.98 18.55
CA GLU A 280 -5.31 -13.07 19.40
C GLU A 280 -6.25 -12.17 18.56
N ALA A 281 -5.79 -11.64 17.43
CA ALA A 281 -6.62 -10.85 16.54
C ALA A 281 -7.83 -11.66 16.01
N VAL A 282 -7.62 -12.91 15.63
CA VAL A 282 -8.69 -13.80 15.14
C VAL A 282 -9.67 -14.17 16.26
N ASP A 283 -9.20 -14.42 17.48
CA ASP A 283 -10.06 -14.67 18.64
C ASP A 283 -10.97 -13.47 18.95
N ILE A 284 -10.44 -12.26 18.84
CA ILE A 284 -11.21 -11.01 19.01
C ILE A 284 -12.24 -10.85 17.87
N LEU A 285 -11.87 -11.20 16.65
CA LEU A 285 -12.81 -11.22 15.52
C LEU A 285 -13.98 -12.18 15.79
N ASP A 286 -13.72 -13.39 16.29
CA ASP A 286 -14.78 -14.35 16.63
C ASP A 286 -15.72 -13.82 17.74
N GLU A 287 -15.16 -13.21 18.78
CA GLU A 287 -15.91 -12.53 19.83
C GLU A 287 -16.87 -11.49 19.23
N CYS A 288 -16.35 -10.60 18.40
CA CYS A 288 -17.12 -9.51 17.78
C CYS A 288 -18.16 -10.02 16.79
N MET A 289 -17.80 -11.02 15.98
CA MET A 289 -18.74 -11.67 15.07
C MET A 289 -19.91 -12.32 15.79
N ARG A 290 -19.68 -12.95 16.95
CA ARG A 290 -20.76 -13.53 17.77
C ARG A 290 -21.75 -12.45 18.19
N ARG A 291 -21.27 -11.29 18.65
CA ARG A 291 -22.12 -10.15 19.02
C ARG A 291 -22.97 -9.65 17.84
N LEU A 292 -22.37 -9.54 16.65
CA LEU A 292 -23.10 -9.14 15.43
C LEU A 292 -24.15 -10.18 15.05
N VAL A 293 -23.85 -11.49 15.12
CA VAL A 293 -24.81 -12.57 14.83
C VAL A 293 -25.99 -12.49 15.73
N GLU A 294 -25.80 -12.24 17.05
CA GLU A 294 -26.90 -12.09 18.02
C GLU A 294 -27.82 -10.93 17.64
N VAL A 295 -27.27 -9.76 17.34
CA VAL A 295 -28.05 -8.57 16.96
C VAL A 295 -28.77 -8.78 15.63
N ILE A 296 -28.12 -9.37 14.63
CA ILE A 296 -28.76 -9.66 13.33
C ILE A 296 -29.95 -10.64 13.51
N ARG A 297 -29.81 -11.63 14.38
CA ARG A 297 -30.94 -12.55 14.71
C ARG A 297 -32.08 -11.83 15.41
N GLU A 298 -31.79 -10.95 16.38
CA GLU A 298 -32.77 -10.11 17.05
C GLU A 298 -33.58 -9.26 16.06
N LEU A 299 -32.92 -8.79 15.01
CA LEU A 299 -33.52 -7.92 13.99
C LEU A 299 -34.10 -8.67 12.78
N ASP A 300 -34.16 -10.00 12.82
CA ASP A 300 -34.61 -10.87 11.72
C ASP A 300 -33.86 -10.54 10.39
N GLY A 301 -32.57 -10.26 10.51
CA GLY A 301 -31.70 -9.85 9.40
C GLY A 301 -30.90 -10.99 8.78
N VAL A 302 -30.13 -10.67 7.76
CA VAL A 302 -29.18 -11.59 7.11
C VAL A 302 -27.77 -11.05 7.25
N LEU A 303 -26.87 -11.87 7.78
CA LEU A 303 -25.43 -11.58 7.83
C LEU A 303 -24.69 -12.37 6.76
N VAL A 304 -23.89 -11.66 5.96
CA VAL A 304 -22.95 -12.28 5.01
C VAL A 304 -21.53 -11.97 5.49
N PHE A 305 -20.78 -13.03 5.74
CA PHE A 305 -19.39 -12.94 6.17
C PHE A 305 -18.46 -13.50 5.08
N THR A 306 -17.44 -12.74 4.72
CA THR A 306 -16.45 -13.13 3.71
C THR A 306 -15.10 -12.49 4.02
N ALA A 307 -14.04 -12.96 3.36
CA ALA A 307 -12.76 -12.31 3.32
C ALA A 307 -12.52 -11.73 1.91
N ASP A 308 -11.77 -10.63 1.83
CA ASP A 308 -11.32 -10.04 0.57
C ASP A 308 -10.13 -10.81 -0.03
N HIS A 309 -9.26 -11.38 0.81
CA HIS A 309 -8.15 -12.27 0.46
C HIS A 309 -7.69 -13.06 1.69
N GLY A 310 -6.78 -14.01 1.50
CA GLY A 310 -6.12 -14.72 2.60
C GLY A 310 -4.84 -14.01 3.04
N ASN A 311 -4.56 -14.06 4.35
CA ASN A 311 -3.29 -13.65 4.96
C ASN A 311 -3.06 -14.45 6.26
N ALA A 312 -3.87 -14.24 7.28
CA ALA A 312 -3.78 -14.94 8.56
C ALA A 312 -3.98 -16.47 8.47
N ASP A 313 -4.60 -16.96 7.41
CA ASP A 313 -4.81 -18.39 7.13
C ASP A 313 -3.50 -19.13 6.82
N ILE A 314 -2.54 -18.46 6.17
CA ILE A 314 -1.21 -19.01 5.86
C ILE A 314 -0.16 -17.94 6.08
N MET A 315 0.33 -17.84 7.31
CA MET A 315 1.36 -16.86 7.67
C MET A 315 2.77 -17.28 7.30
N TYR A 316 3.02 -18.57 7.12
CA TYR A 316 4.33 -19.12 6.86
C TYR A 316 4.31 -20.04 5.66
N THR A 317 5.40 -19.99 4.89
CA THR A 317 5.72 -21.00 3.88
C THR A 317 6.93 -21.77 4.33
N GLU A 318 6.96 -23.09 4.06
CA GLU A 318 8.10 -23.93 4.32
C GLU A 318 8.70 -24.43 3.00
N SER A 319 9.98 -24.19 2.80
CA SER A 319 10.71 -24.69 1.65
C SER A 319 12.06 -25.25 2.11
N ASN A 320 12.35 -26.50 1.78
CA ASN A 320 13.57 -27.21 2.17
C ASN A 320 13.86 -27.21 3.68
N GLY A 321 12.81 -27.30 4.52
CA GLY A 321 12.94 -27.28 5.97
C GLY A 321 13.18 -25.88 6.57
N VAL A 322 13.10 -24.83 5.76
CA VAL A 322 13.18 -23.43 6.21
C VAL A 322 11.80 -22.81 6.19
N ARG A 323 11.39 -22.28 7.33
CA ARG A 323 10.11 -21.57 7.51
C ARG A 323 10.33 -20.07 7.28
N SER A 324 9.57 -19.49 6.37
CA SER A 324 9.59 -18.03 6.11
C SER A 324 8.20 -17.43 6.27
N VAL A 325 8.14 -16.18 6.76
CA VAL A 325 6.88 -15.44 6.85
C VAL A 325 6.37 -15.14 5.43
N LYS A 326 5.10 -15.42 5.21
CA LYS A 326 4.41 -15.08 3.97
C LYS A 326 3.74 -13.71 4.16
N THR A 327 4.38 -12.66 3.70
CA THR A 327 3.85 -11.28 3.72
C THR A 327 3.50 -10.82 2.32
#